data_6e6f5c08482d53a28397602f22c58523
#
_entry.id   6e6f5c08482d53a28397602f22c58523
#
_cell.length_a   1.000
_cell.length_b   1.000
_cell.length_c   1.000
_cell.angle_alpha   90.00
_cell.angle_beta   90.00
_cell.angle_gamma   90.00
#
_symmetry.space_group_name_H-M   'P 1'
#
loop_
_entity.id
_entity.type
_entity.pdbx_description
1 polymer ?
#
loop_
_entity_poly.entity_id
_entity_poly.type
_entity_poly.pdbx_seq_one_letter_code
_entity_poly.pdbx_strand_id
1 'polypeptide(L)'
;MDYIFIAFANSQENSLMQLENEDDIVYRHLNMGKRKFDYHIYRQSLSSIDRISQALVDHKDEISIFLFSGHAGMQHLLLKDQLARAEGIAHSLSLCPNLKLVMLNGCSTVGHVKKLLENGVRMVIATSAPVNDNRAYMFSNIFFQMLSRGETIEASFEKAIGNAMIKSDLTIHRSLALVDHEPSDEPTWGIFYKEENKELLNYSLPLKQTKDTKGLTLQQTIEASPNFTIAPFDKGIPRYKIDILSLDRRDQADLFEIQFHNQESSVQHYFIHADNLQLPNSFGYRLVFQLELWLKKLGKTMHYIAQNNHFVKIKNWKFSSDIGISQRRIKAYFEELFELVAVDSLSELKTEYPLIKKYDYISTIFKIHQEEWNETSGEILKWFINEFCKITNEYSTKFLFFFIIEKHVEEAPSQTQQTAINQTLTEIGTLKNCTVFSELKPVKKLQILRWFGNFVQKESEIKRMVQHIIDNNSGDIENGMNMSHVEEQLSNIIEKETKYKVK
;
A
#
# COMPACT_ATOMS: atom_id res chain seq x y z
N MET A 1 -7.89 3.85 -20.51
CA MET A 1 -6.62 3.33 -19.99
C MET A 1 -6.94 2.05 -19.26
N ASP A 2 -6.17 0.97 -19.50
CA ASP A 2 -6.52 -0.34 -18.93
C ASP A 2 -6.03 -0.46 -17.48
N TYR A 3 -6.90 -0.94 -16.57
CA TYR A 3 -6.56 -1.23 -15.18
C TYR A 3 -6.57 -2.74 -14.93
N ILE A 4 -5.52 -3.24 -14.32
CA ILE A 4 -5.45 -4.60 -13.81
C ILE A 4 -5.69 -4.54 -12.30
N PHE A 5 -6.84 -5.02 -11.86
CA PHE A 5 -7.17 -5.09 -10.44
C PHE A 5 -6.80 -6.46 -9.88
N ILE A 6 -5.87 -6.48 -8.93
CA ILE A 6 -5.43 -7.70 -8.24
C ILE A 6 -5.86 -7.65 -6.78
N ALA A 7 -6.67 -8.62 -6.36
CA ALA A 7 -7.26 -8.73 -5.03
C ALA A 7 -6.82 -10.04 -4.36
N PHE A 8 -6.10 -9.95 -3.25
CA PHE A 8 -5.66 -11.09 -2.45
C PHE A 8 -6.34 -11.08 -1.10
N ALA A 9 -6.82 -12.24 -0.65
CA ALA A 9 -7.49 -12.36 0.63
C ALA A 9 -7.02 -13.59 1.40
N ASN A 10 -6.40 -13.37 2.55
CA ASN A 10 -5.97 -14.40 3.47
C ASN A 10 -6.83 -14.42 4.73
N SER A 11 -7.07 -15.60 5.27
CA SER A 11 -7.76 -15.79 6.54
C SER A 11 -6.76 -15.87 7.70
N GLN A 12 -7.12 -15.29 8.84
CA GLN A 12 -6.30 -15.43 10.05
C GLN A 12 -6.37 -16.86 10.63
N GLU A 13 -7.51 -17.54 10.45
CA GLU A 13 -7.72 -18.89 10.99
C GLU A 13 -7.11 -19.99 10.10
N ASN A 14 -7.13 -19.78 8.77
CA ASN A 14 -6.60 -20.70 7.77
C ASN A 14 -5.65 -19.97 6.83
N SER A 15 -4.45 -19.63 7.31
CA SER A 15 -3.50 -18.83 6.53
C SER A 15 -2.90 -19.64 5.37
N LEU A 16 -2.98 -19.06 4.16
CA LEU A 16 -2.29 -19.53 2.97
C LEU A 16 -0.85 -19.03 2.98
N MET A 17 0.11 -19.97 3.05
CA MET A 17 1.53 -19.62 3.19
C MET A 17 2.13 -18.99 1.93
N GLN A 18 1.61 -19.35 0.74
CA GLN A 18 2.12 -18.85 -0.54
C GLN A 18 1.42 -17.59 -1.03
N LEU A 19 0.33 -17.17 -0.39
CA LEU A 19 -0.48 -16.06 -0.90
C LEU A 19 0.28 -14.72 -0.91
N GLU A 20 1.09 -14.44 0.10
CA GLU A 20 1.96 -13.25 0.12
C GLU A 20 3.02 -13.29 -0.97
N ASN A 21 3.61 -14.47 -1.19
CA ASN A 21 4.58 -14.68 -2.27
C ASN A 21 3.90 -14.52 -3.64
N GLU A 22 2.66 -15.01 -3.78
CA GLU A 22 1.87 -14.88 -5.01
C GLU A 22 1.53 -13.41 -5.31
N ASP A 23 1.01 -12.69 -4.33
CA ASP A 23 0.72 -11.26 -4.44
C ASP A 23 1.97 -10.48 -4.87
N ASP A 24 3.09 -10.75 -4.24
CA ASP A 24 4.36 -10.08 -4.53
C ASP A 24 4.89 -10.42 -5.94
N ILE A 25 4.84 -11.69 -6.35
CA ILE A 25 5.37 -12.09 -7.66
C ILE A 25 4.49 -11.60 -8.80
N VAL A 26 3.16 -11.69 -8.66
CA VAL A 26 2.19 -11.17 -9.64
C VAL A 26 2.37 -9.67 -9.82
N TYR A 27 2.40 -8.93 -8.70
CA TYR A 27 2.64 -7.49 -8.77
C TYR A 27 3.99 -7.16 -9.42
N ARG A 28 5.05 -7.91 -9.11
CA ARG A 28 6.38 -7.70 -9.71
C ARG A 28 6.35 -7.87 -11.22
N HIS A 29 5.75 -8.95 -11.72
CA HIS A 29 5.66 -9.19 -13.15
C HIS A 29 4.88 -8.08 -13.85
N LEU A 30 3.71 -7.73 -13.34
CA LEU A 30 2.92 -6.64 -13.87
C LEU A 30 3.67 -5.30 -13.80
N ASN A 31 4.32 -4.98 -12.69
CA ASN A 31 5.08 -3.74 -12.58
C ASN A 31 6.27 -3.68 -13.55
N MET A 32 6.91 -4.81 -13.84
CA MET A 32 7.92 -4.90 -14.91
C MET A 32 7.31 -4.70 -16.31
N GLY A 33 6.14 -5.27 -16.57
CA GLY A 33 5.42 -5.13 -17.83
C GLY A 33 5.00 -3.68 -18.13
N LYS A 34 4.70 -2.88 -17.11
CA LYS A 34 4.39 -1.45 -17.25
C LYS A 34 5.48 -0.63 -17.96
N ARG A 35 6.68 -1.13 -18.08
CA ARG A 35 7.75 -0.50 -18.86
C ARG A 35 7.43 -0.47 -20.36
N LYS A 36 6.78 -1.51 -20.86
CA LYS A 36 6.49 -1.73 -22.29
C LYS A 36 5.01 -1.51 -22.61
N PHE A 37 4.13 -1.81 -21.66
CA PHE A 37 2.68 -1.83 -21.86
C PHE A 37 1.99 -0.72 -21.08
N ASP A 38 0.87 -0.23 -21.61
CA ASP A 38 0.11 0.89 -21.07
C ASP A 38 -1.08 0.40 -20.27
N TYR A 39 -0.87 0.20 -18.95
CA TYR A 39 -1.92 -0.13 -17.99
C TYR A 39 -1.56 0.34 -16.58
N HIS A 40 -2.55 0.46 -15.73
CA HIS A 40 -2.40 0.67 -14.28
C HIS A 40 -2.65 -0.62 -13.51
N ILE A 41 -2.05 -0.71 -12.32
CA ILE A 41 -2.26 -1.83 -11.40
C ILE A 41 -2.95 -1.26 -10.16
N TYR A 42 -4.12 -1.81 -9.86
CA TYR A 42 -4.79 -1.59 -8.58
C TYR A 42 -4.60 -2.85 -7.74
N ARG A 43 -3.85 -2.75 -6.64
CA ARG A 43 -3.47 -3.89 -5.80
C ARG A 43 -4.12 -3.79 -4.44
N GLN A 44 -4.74 -4.87 -4.00
CA GLN A 44 -5.26 -5.06 -2.65
C GLN A 44 -4.73 -6.35 -2.05
N SER A 45 -3.72 -6.25 -1.18
CA SER A 45 -3.08 -7.41 -0.52
C SER A 45 -3.91 -8.00 0.62
N LEU A 46 -4.90 -7.26 1.13
CA LEU A 46 -5.83 -7.68 2.18
C LEU A 46 -7.24 -7.23 1.80
N SER A 47 -7.85 -7.96 0.88
CA SER A 47 -9.15 -7.58 0.30
C SER A 47 -10.30 -7.79 1.28
N SER A 48 -11.17 -6.78 1.39
CA SER A 48 -12.48 -6.84 2.05
C SER A 48 -13.60 -6.62 1.04
N ILE A 49 -14.84 -6.94 1.41
CA ILE A 49 -16.01 -6.71 0.53
C ILE A 49 -16.13 -5.24 0.15
N ASP A 50 -16.06 -4.34 1.14
CA ASP A 50 -16.22 -2.91 0.91
C ASP A 50 -15.15 -2.35 -0.03
N ARG A 51 -13.90 -2.82 0.11
CA ARG A 51 -12.80 -2.39 -0.74
C ARG A 51 -12.93 -2.83 -2.18
N ILE A 52 -13.31 -4.11 -2.38
CA ILE A 52 -13.57 -4.61 -3.73
C ILE A 52 -14.74 -3.83 -4.34
N SER A 53 -15.82 -3.65 -3.59
CA SER A 53 -17.00 -2.91 -4.05
C SER A 53 -16.67 -1.47 -4.40
N GLN A 54 -15.93 -0.78 -3.55
CA GLN A 54 -15.51 0.61 -3.80
C GLN A 54 -14.61 0.71 -5.04
N ALA A 55 -13.63 -0.18 -5.19
CA ALA A 55 -12.75 -0.19 -6.36
C ALA A 55 -13.52 -0.45 -7.66
N LEU A 56 -14.50 -1.37 -7.63
CA LEU A 56 -15.35 -1.64 -8.80
C LEU A 56 -16.26 -0.47 -9.16
N VAL A 57 -16.63 0.37 -8.19
CA VAL A 57 -17.38 1.62 -8.45
C VAL A 57 -16.47 2.70 -9.01
N ASP A 58 -15.34 2.94 -8.36
CA ASP A 58 -14.44 4.06 -8.69
C ASP A 58 -13.73 3.87 -10.05
N HIS A 59 -13.45 2.62 -10.44
CA HIS A 59 -12.70 2.27 -11.64
C HIS A 59 -13.48 1.42 -12.65
N LYS A 60 -14.82 1.40 -12.57
CA LYS A 60 -15.70 0.54 -13.40
C LYS A 60 -15.41 0.64 -14.90
N ASP A 61 -15.12 1.85 -15.39
CA ASP A 61 -14.92 2.11 -16.82
C ASP A 61 -13.49 1.80 -17.28
N GLU A 62 -12.59 1.48 -16.37
CA GLU A 62 -11.15 1.32 -16.63
C GLU A 62 -10.65 -0.11 -16.42
N ILE A 63 -11.31 -0.90 -15.55
CA ILE A 63 -10.90 -2.26 -15.21
C ILE A 63 -11.01 -3.17 -16.43
N SER A 64 -9.86 -3.72 -16.85
CA SER A 64 -9.76 -4.66 -17.98
C SER A 64 -9.49 -6.09 -17.53
N ILE A 65 -8.79 -6.30 -16.43
CA ILE A 65 -8.51 -7.61 -15.85
C ILE A 65 -8.77 -7.54 -14.34
N PHE A 66 -9.50 -8.53 -13.82
CA PHE A 66 -9.70 -8.72 -12.38
C PHE A 66 -9.13 -10.07 -11.95
N LEU A 67 -8.22 -10.06 -10.98
CA LEU A 67 -7.73 -11.24 -10.28
C LEU A 67 -8.27 -11.26 -8.85
N PHE A 68 -8.86 -12.37 -8.45
CA PHE A 68 -9.00 -12.76 -7.05
C PHE A 68 -8.13 -13.97 -6.76
N SER A 69 -7.35 -13.92 -5.70
CA SER A 69 -6.60 -15.06 -5.18
C SER A 69 -6.78 -15.20 -3.67
N GLY A 70 -7.14 -16.41 -3.22
CA GLY A 70 -7.44 -16.70 -1.83
C GLY A 70 -8.32 -17.94 -1.64
N HIS A 71 -8.83 -18.11 -0.44
CA HIS A 71 -9.80 -19.17 -0.16
C HIS A 71 -11.11 -18.93 -0.90
N ALA A 72 -11.61 -19.97 -1.55
CA ALA A 72 -12.86 -19.95 -2.28
C ALA A 72 -13.62 -21.27 -2.16
N GLY A 73 -14.89 -21.25 -2.48
CA GLY A 73 -15.76 -22.40 -2.64
C GLY A 73 -16.75 -22.17 -3.77
N MET A 74 -17.65 -23.10 -4.01
CA MET A 74 -18.57 -23.06 -5.16
C MET A 74 -19.47 -21.82 -5.22
N GLN A 75 -19.76 -21.18 -4.09
CA GLN A 75 -20.70 -20.04 -4.01
C GLN A 75 -20.15 -18.81 -3.31
N HIS A 76 -18.98 -18.89 -2.69
CA HIS A 76 -18.41 -17.83 -1.86
C HIS A 76 -16.93 -17.66 -2.10
N LEU A 77 -16.47 -16.42 -1.98
CA LEU A 77 -15.06 -16.06 -1.81
C LEU A 77 -14.86 -15.64 -0.36
N LEU A 78 -13.81 -16.14 0.29
CA LEU A 78 -13.45 -15.73 1.64
C LEU A 78 -12.58 -14.48 1.54
N LEU A 79 -13.12 -13.37 1.99
CA LEU A 79 -12.39 -12.10 2.14
C LEU A 79 -11.93 -11.94 3.59
N LYS A 80 -11.11 -10.94 3.84
CA LYS A 80 -10.53 -10.70 5.18
C LYS A 80 -11.58 -10.65 6.29
N ASP A 81 -12.72 -10.06 6.01
CA ASP A 81 -13.77 -9.73 6.96
C ASP A 81 -14.93 -10.74 6.96
N GLN A 82 -15.24 -11.34 5.80
CA GLN A 82 -16.40 -12.24 5.70
C GLN A 82 -16.46 -12.99 4.36
N LEU A 83 -17.45 -13.87 4.25
CA LEU A 83 -17.79 -14.58 3.02
C LEU A 83 -18.54 -13.66 2.06
N ALA A 84 -17.95 -13.40 0.90
CA ALA A 84 -18.59 -12.70 -0.19
C ALA A 84 -19.39 -13.65 -1.08
N ARG A 85 -20.65 -13.32 -1.39
CA ARG A 85 -21.46 -14.10 -2.32
C ARG A 85 -21.01 -13.85 -3.76
N ALA A 86 -20.82 -14.93 -4.50
CA ALA A 86 -20.44 -14.91 -5.90
C ALA A 86 -21.35 -14.02 -6.77
N GLU A 87 -22.65 -14.02 -6.50
CA GLU A 87 -23.64 -13.26 -7.27
C GLU A 87 -23.43 -11.76 -7.19
N GLY A 88 -23.15 -11.23 -5.99
CA GLY A 88 -22.88 -9.80 -5.80
C GLY A 88 -21.62 -9.34 -6.54
N ILE A 89 -20.55 -10.14 -6.44
CA ILE A 89 -19.30 -9.86 -7.15
C ILE A 89 -19.49 -9.96 -8.67
N ALA A 90 -20.19 -11.00 -9.15
CA ALA A 90 -20.49 -11.19 -10.57
C ALA A 90 -21.30 -10.02 -11.14
N HIS A 91 -22.31 -9.56 -10.40
CA HIS A 91 -23.10 -8.39 -10.79
C HIS A 91 -22.22 -7.12 -10.86
N SER A 92 -21.41 -6.84 -9.85
CA SER A 92 -20.55 -5.66 -9.85
C SER A 92 -19.50 -5.69 -10.97
N LEU A 93 -18.90 -6.85 -11.25
CA LEU A 93 -17.97 -7.04 -12.36
C LEU A 93 -18.64 -6.87 -13.73
N SER A 94 -19.91 -7.27 -13.87
CA SER A 94 -20.66 -7.11 -15.13
C SER A 94 -20.91 -5.64 -15.49
N LEU A 95 -20.86 -4.75 -14.52
CA LEU A 95 -21.00 -3.31 -14.73
C LEU A 95 -19.70 -2.64 -15.22
N CYS A 96 -18.60 -3.40 -15.37
CA CYS A 96 -17.32 -2.92 -15.86
C CYS A 96 -17.21 -3.13 -17.39
N PRO A 97 -17.50 -2.14 -18.24
CA PRO A 97 -17.66 -2.32 -19.69
C PRO A 97 -16.36 -2.73 -20.38
N ASN A 98 -15.21 -2.36 -19.81
CA ASN A 98 -13.89 -2.69 -20.36
C ASN A 98 -13.30 -4.02 -19.86
N LEU A 99 -14.00 -4.72 -18.96
CA LEU A 99 -13.55 -5.97 -18.37
C LEU A 99 -13.44 -7.07 -19.43
N LYS A 100 -12.22 -7.58 -19.62
CA LYS A 100 -11.87 -8.61 -20.58
C LYS A 100 -11.72 -9.97 -19.93
N LEU A 101 -11.11 -10.01 -18.74
CA LEU A 101 -10.78 -11.24 -18.02
C LEU A 101 -11.08 -11.13 -16.53
N VAL A 102 -11.78 -12.14 -16.01
CA VAL A 102 -11.85 -12.43 -14.57
C VAL A 102 -11.08 -13.70 -14.27
N MET A 103 -10.13 -13.64 -13.37
CA MET A 103 -9.38 -14.79 -12.90
C MET A 103 -9.66 -15.07 -11.43
N LEU A 104 -10.17 -16.26 -11.14
CA LEU A 104 -10.50 -16.72 -9.79
C LEU A 104 -9.54 -17.84 -9.39
N ASN A 105 -8.44 -17.50 -8.73
CA ASN A 105 -7.40 -18.46 -8.30
C ASN A 105 -7.65 -18.94 -6.86
N GLY A 106 -8.73 -19.65 -6.69
CA GLY A 106 -9.14 -20.31 -5.43
C GLY A 106 -9.70 -21.70 -5.71
N CYS A 107 -10.08 -22.45 -4.67
CA CYS A 107 -10.61 -23.80 -4.85
C CYS A 107 -12.02 -23.80 -5.43
N SER A 108 -12.26 -24.71 -6.40
CA SER A 108 -13.60 -25.03 -6.94
C SER A 108 -14.38 -23.79 -7.38
N THR A 109 -13.69 -22.81 -8.00
CA THR A 109 -14.31 -21.55 -8.42
C THR A 109 -15.14 -21.68 -9.69
N VAL A 110 -15.15 -22.83 -10.36
CA VAL A 110 -15.99 -23.08 -11.55
C VAL A 110 -17.47 -22.84 -11.31
N GLY A 111 -17.96 -23.00 -10.07
CA GLY A 111 -19.36 -22.68 -9.71
C GLY A 111 -19.72 -21.20 -9.92
N HIS A 112 -18.76 -20.31 -9.95
CA HIS A 112 -18.97 -18.89 -10.22
C HIS A 112 -19.05 -18.57 -11.72
N VAL A 113 -18.48 -19.42 -12.59
CA VAL A 113 -18.32 -19.17 -14.03
C VAL A 113 -19.66 -18.93 -14.71
N LYS A 114 -20.62 -19.81 -14.48
CA LYS A 114 -21.95 -19.69 -15.09
C LYS A 114 -22.58 -18.33 -14.80
N LYS A 115 -22.57 -17.92 -13.52
CA LYS A 115 -23.13 -16.64 -13.07
C LYS A 115 -22.39 -15.45 -13.65
N LEU A 116 -21.05 -15.50 -13.72
CA LEU A 116 -20.23 -14.46 -14.31
C LEU A 116 -20.56 -14.27 -15.81
N LEU A 117 -20.62 -15.37 -16.58
CA LEU A 117 -20.91 -15.33 -18.01
C LEU A 117 -22.39 -14.94 -18.30
N GLU A 118 -23.34 -15.38 -17.48
CA GLU A 118 -24.75 -14.97 -17.57
C GLU A 118 -24.93 -13.47 -17.30
N ASN A 119 -24.17 -12.91 -16.36
CA ASN A 119 -24.17 -11.48 -16.06
C ASN A 119 -23.38 -10.62 -17.07
N GLY A 120 -22.74 -11.21 -18.08
CA GLY A 120 -22.07 -10.46 -19.14
C GLY A 120 -20.56 -10.33 -19.01
N VAL A 121 -19.92 -10.97 -18.02
CA VAL A 121 -18.46 -11.11 -17.99
C VAL A 121 -18.03 -11.91 -19.21
N ARG A 122 -17.05 -11.42 -19.95
CA ARG A 122 -16.72 -11.93 -21.29
C ARG A 122 -15.87 -13.20 -21.25
N MET A 123 -14.89 -13.27 -20.32
CA MET A 123 -13.97 -14.41 -20.14
C MET A 123 -13.63 -14.63 -18.67
N VAL A 124 -13.57 -15.89 -18.26
CA VAL A 124 -13.27 -16.30 -16.89
C VAL A 124 -12.22 -17.40 -16.89
N ILE A 125 -11.17 -17.26 -16.08
CA ILE A 125 -10.29 -18.35 -15.69
C ILE A 125 -10.69 -18.77 -14.27
N ALA A 126 -10.99 -20.07 -14.09
CA ALA A 126 -11.46 -20.61 -12.82
C ALA A 126 -10.97 -22.05 -12.62
N THR A 127 -11.08 -22.55 -11.39
CA THR A 127 -10.66 -23.89 -11.00
C THR A 127 -11.84 -24.85 -10.88
N SER A 128 -11.72 -26.07 -11.43
CA SER A 128 -12.75 -27.11 -11.38
C SER A 128 -12.68 -27.95 -10.09
N ALA A 129 -11.53 -27.99 -9.42
CA ALA A 129 -11.25 -28.81 -8.25
C ALA A 129 -10.49 -28.02 -7.19
N PRO A 130 -10.33 -28.56 -5.97
CA PRO A 130 -9.46 -27.99 -4.96
C PRO A 130 -8.02 -27.81 -5.47
N VAL A 131 -7.46 -26.64 -5.26
CA VAL A 131 -6.12 -26.27 -5.69
C VAL A 131 -5.18 -26.20 -4.50
N ASN A 132 -4.04 -26.85 -4.61
CA ASN A 132 -2.94 -26.70 -3.67
C ASN A 132 -2.36 -25.28 -3.72
N ASP A 133 -2.05 -24.71 -2.55
CA ASP A 133 -1.57 -23.34 -2.41
C ASP A 133 -0.30 -23.06 -3.25
N ASN A 134 0.63 -24.01 -3.29
CA ASN A 134 1.85 -23.90 -4.09
C ASN A 134 1.57 -23.94 -5.61
N ARG A 135 0.63 -24.82 -6.06
CA ARG A 135 0.21 -24.87 -7.47
C ARG A 135 -0.48 -23.57 -7.89
N ALA A 136 -1.34 -23.00 -7.03
CA ALA A 136 -2.00 -21.72 -7.29
C ALA A 136 -0.98 -20.58 -7.44
N TYR A 137 0.00 -20.52 -6.56
CA TYR A 137 1.14 -19.59 -6.68
C TYR A 137 1.88 -19.78 -8.02
N MET A 138 2.22 -21.02 -8.38
CA MET A 138 2.95 -21.30 -9.63
C MET A 138 2.15 -20.90 -10.87
N PHE A 139 0.84 -21.18 -10.89
CA PHE A 139 -0.03 -20.81 -11.99
C PHE A 139 -0.05 -19.28 -12.18
N SER A 140 -0.35 -18.52 -11.12
CA SER A 140 -0.37 -17.06 -11.18
C SER A 140 0.99 -16.47 -11.55
N ASN A 141 2.06 -17.01 -10.99
CA ASN A 141 3.43 -16.57 -11.29
C ASN A 141 3.70 -16.63 -12.81
N ILE A 142 3.46 -17.78 -13.44
CA ILE A 142 3.74 -17.96 -14.87
C ILE A 142 2.73 -17.22 -15.75
N PHE A 143 1.44 -17.24 -15.41
CA PHE A 143 0.42 -16.54 -16.16
C PHE A 143 0.74 -15.04 -16.29
N PHE A 144 0.96 -14.36 -15.16
CA PHE A 144 1.25 -12.93 -15.17
C PHE A 144 2.66 -12.61 -15.67
N GLN A 145 3.62 -13.52 -15.54
CA GLN A 145 4.93 -13.39 -16.17
C GLN A 145 4.80 -13.34 -17.70
N MET A 146 4.03 -14.24 -18.29
CA MET A 146 3.87 -14.31 -19.76
C MET A 146 3.02 -13.13 -20.26
N LEU A 147 1.91 -12.84 -19.60
CA LEU A 147 1.06 -11.71 -19.95
C LEU A 147 1.82 -10.38 -19.90
N SER A 148 2.64 -10.17 -18.87
CA SER A 148 3.49 -8.97 -18.72
C SER A 148 4.63 -8.87 -19.74
N ARG A 149 4.92 -9.94 -20.47
CA ARG A 149 5.85 -9.96 -21.61
C ARG A 149 5.18 -9.69 -22.95
N GLY A 150 3.83 -9.62 -22.96
CA GLY A 150 3.03 -9.34 -24.14
C GLY A 150 2.50 -10.60 -24.84
N GLU A 151 2.58 -11.73 -24.19
CA GLU A 151 1.89 -12.93 -24.66
C GLU A 151 0.37 -12.75 -24.55
N THR A 152 -0.37 -13.51 -25.35
CA THR A 152 -1.84 -13.51 -25.31
C THR A 152 -2.35 -14.20 -24.03
N ILE A 153 -3.62 -13.99 -23.71
CA ILE A 153 -4.28 -14.71 -22.60
C ILE A 153 -4.14 -16.22 -22.79
N GLU A 154 -4.43 -16.74 -24.00
CA GLU A 154 -4.33 -18.16 -24.32
C GLU A 154 -2.91 -18.70 -24.11
N ALA A 155 -1.91 -18.07 -24.71
CA ALA A 155 -0.51 -18.48 -24.59
C ALA A 155 -0.01 -18.41 -23.13
N SER A 156 -0.45 -17.40 -22.37
CA SER A 156 -0.12 -17.25 -20.95
C SER A 156 -0.75 -18.37 -20.10
N PHE A 157 -1.99 -18.73 -20.41
CA PHE A 157 -2.72 -19.80 -19.75
C PHE A 157 -2.10 -21.18 -19.99
N GLU A 158 -1.80 -21.53 -21.25
CA GLU A 158 -1.19 -22.80 -21.62
C GLU A 158 0.16 -23.00 -20.93
N LYS A 159 1.01 -21.97 -20.91
CA LYS A 159 2.29 -22.01 -20.21
C LYS A 159 2.13 -22.13 -18.69
N ALA A 160 1.12 -21.48 -18.11
CA ALA A 160 0.84 -21.55 -16.68
C ALA A 160 0.37 -22.95 -16.24
N ILE A 161 -0.54 -23.58 -17.01
CA ILE A 161 -0.98 -24.95 -16.78
C ILE A 161 0.20 -25.91 -16.84
N GLY A 162 0.98 -25.88 -17.92
CA GLY A 162 2.14 -26.76 -18.10
C GLY A 162 3.11 -26.68 -16.91
N ASN A 163 3.32 -25.48 -16.38
CA ASN A 163 4.22 -25.29 -15.23
C ASN A 163 3.62 -25.76 -13.90
N ALA A 164 2.31 -25.52 -13.68
CA ALA A 164 1.63 -25.97 -12.46
C ALA A 164 1.54 -27.51 -12.35
N MET A 165 1.62 -28.23 -13.48
CA MET A 165 1.61 -29.69 -13.54
C MET A 165 2.98 -30.33 -13.25
N ILE A 166 4.10 -29.60 -13.35
CA ILE A 166 5.46 -30.16 -13.19
C ILE A 166 5.74 -30.60 -11.73
N LYS A 167 5.12 -29.97 -10.74
CA LYS A 167 5.35 -30.28 -9.32
C LYS A 167 4.15 -30.95 -8.71
N SER A 168 4.33 -32.19 -8.30
CA SER A 168 3.42 -32.95 -7.43
C SER A 168 3.88 -32.80 -5.99
N ASP A 169 3.39 -31.81 -5.25
CA ASP A 169 3.62 -31.73 -3.81
C ASP A 169 2.31 -31.53 -3.02
N LEU A 170 2.25 -32.25 -1.92
CA LEU A 170 1.16 -32.34 -0.98
C LEU A 170 0.96 -31.05 -0.19
N THR A 171 -0.28 -30.63 0.04
CA THR A 171 -0.92 -30.61 1.36
C THR A 171 -1.71 -29.38 1.81
N ILE A 172 -1.70 -28.21 1.22
CA ILE A 172 -2.61 -27.15 1.65
C ILE A 172 -3.50 -26.71 0.49
N HIS A 173 -4.81 -26.98 0.61
CA HIS A 173 -5.81 -26.56 -0.38
C HIS A 173 -6.44 -25.22 0.01
N ARG A 174 -6.77 -24.39 -0.98
CA ARG A 174 -7.49 -23.12 -0.81
C ARG A 174 -9.01 -23.31 -0.66
N SER A 175 -9.44 -24.47 -0.09
CA SER A 175 -10.84 -24.79 0.09
C SER A 175 -11.42 -24.18 1.37
N LEU A 176 -12.69 -23.76 1.30
CA LEU A 176 -13.49 -23.34 2.46
C LEU A 176 -14.05 -24.53 3.24
N ALA A 177 -14.00 -25.76 2.69
CA ALA A 177 -14.42 -26.98 3.36
C ALA A 177 -13.22 -27.90 3.54
N LEU A 178 -13.06 -28.46 4.74
CA LEU A 178 -12.16 -29.57 5.01
C LEU A 178 -12.77 -30.83 4.35
N VAL A 179 -12.47 -31.05 3.10
CA VAL A 179 -12.87 -32.27 2.37
C VAL A 179 -11.61 -32.94 1.90
N ASP A 180 -11.43 -34.18 2.31
CA ASP A 180 -10.38 -35.09 1.80
C ASP A 180 -10.72 -35.39 0.33
N HIS A 181 -9.95 -34.81 -0.58
CA HIS A 181 -10.00 -35.16 -1.99
C HIS A 181 -8.71 -35.85 -2.41
N GLU A 182 -8.86 -36.92 -3.11
CA GLU A 182 -7.72 -37.57 -3.79
C GLU A 182 -7.18 -36.67 -4.88
N PRO A 183 -5.85 -36.60 -5.09
CA PRO A 183 -5.25 -35.75 -6.13
C PRO A 183 -5.69 -36.27 -7.50
N SER A 184 -6.30 -35.36 -8.30
CA SER A 184 -6.61 -35.65 -9.70
C SER A 184 -5.44 -35.20 -10.58
N ASP A 185 -5.07 -36.05 -11.56
CA ASP A 185 -4.04 -35.73 -12.55
C ASP A 185 -4.53 -34.75 -13.65
N GLU A 186 -5.81 -34.35 -13.65
CA GLU A 186 -6.37 -33.43 -14.62
C GLU A 186 -6.06 -31.97 -14.32
N PRO A 187 -5.91 -31.12 -15.36
CA PRO A 187 -5.68 -29.69 -15.18
C PRO A 187 -6.83 -29.05 -14.42
N THR A 188 -6.49 -28.42 -13.30
CA THR A 188 -7.46 -27.86 -12.35
C THR A 188 -8.05 -26.52 -12.84
N TRP A 189 -7.40 -25.84 -13.77
CA TRP A 189 -7.83 -24.55 -14.33
C TRP A 189 -8.46 -24.73 -15.71
N GLY A 190 -9.52 -23.93 -15.97
CA GLY A 190 -10.15 -23.79 -17.28
C GLY A 190 -10.32 -22.33 -17.69
N ILE A 191 -10.29 -22.06 -18.99
CA ILE A 191 -10.75 -20.80 -19.57
C ILE A 191 -12.17 -20.99 -20.08
N PHE A 192 -13.07 -20.10 -19.66
CA PHE A 192 -14.49 -20.13 -19.98
C PHE A 192 -14.92 -18.82 -20.63
N TYR A 193 -15.59 -18.90 -21.76
CA TYR A 193 -16.09 -17.75 -22.52
C TYR A 193 -17.29 -18.17 -23.38
N LYS A 194 -18.08 -17.20 -23.84
CA LYS A 194 -19.06 -17.43 -24.90
C LYS A 194 -18.38 -17.31 -26.25
N GLU A 195 -18.83 -18.06 -27.27
CA GLU A 195 -18.18 -18.11 -28.60
C GLU A 195 -18.00 -16.72 -29.22
N GLU A 196 -18.92 -15.80 -28.95
CA GLU A 196 -18.85 -14.39 -29.38
C GLU A 196 -17.66 -13.61 -28.78
N ASN A 197 -17.03 -14.11 -27.72
CA ASN A 197 -15.89 -13.49 -27.05
C ASN A 197 -14.56 -14.24 -27.24
N LYS A 198 -14.53 -15.18 -28.17
CA LYS A 198 -13.37 -16.03 -28.42
C LYS A 198 -12.13 -15.24 -28.83
N GLU A 199 -12.32 -14.10 -29.49
CA GLU A 199 -11.22 -13.22 -29.87
C GLU A 199 -10.41 -12.73 -28.69
N LEU A 200 -10.95 -12.69 -27.48
CA LEU A 200 -10.25 -12.31 -26.25
C LEU A 200 -9.11 -13.29 -25.87
N LEU A 201 -9.13 -14.52 -26.38
CA LEU A 201 -8.01 -15.44 -26.23
C LEU A 201 -6.71 -14.83 -26.80
N ASN A 202 -6.82 -14.05 -27.88
CA ASN A 202 -5.72 -13.35 -28.51
C ASN A 202 -5.39 -11.97 -27.90
N TYR A 203 -6.13 -11.57 -26.83
CA TYR A 203 -5.86 -10.31 -26.16
C TYR A 203 -4.49 -10.35 -25.50
N SER A 204 -3.69 -9.31 -25.74
CA SER A 204 -2.44 -8.99 -25.04
C SER A 204 -2.51 -7.58 -24.48
N LEU A 205 -1.65 -7.28 -23.52
CA LEU A 205 -1.60 -5.94 -22.91
C LEU A 205 -1.24 -4.88 -23.97
N PRO A 206 -1.93 -3.71 -23.95
CA PRO A 206 -1.69 -2.66 -24.94
C PRO A 206 -0.27 -2.09 -24.82
N LEU A 207 0.42 -1.93 -25.94
CA LEU A 207 1.75 -1.32 -25.98
C LEU A 207 1.66 0.17 -25.63
N LYS A 208 2.60 0.63 -24.81
CA LYS A 208 2.79 2.07 -24.61
C LYS A 208 3.12 2.77 -25.91
N GLN A 209 2.46 3.88 -26.18
CA GLN A 209 2.96 4.84 -27.13
C GLN A 209 4.24 5.47 -26.55
N THR A 210 5.39 5.08 -27.07
CA THR A 210 6.69 5.58 -26.62
C THR A 210 6.83 7.05 -26.95
N LYS A 211 6.75 7.92 -25.93
CA LYS A 211 7.43 9.21 -26.03
C LYS A 211 8.93 8.90 -26.08
N ASP A 212 9.63 9.44 -27.06
CA ASP A 212 11.05 9.20 -27.25
C ASP A 212 11.83 9.77 -26.04
N THR A 213 12.21 8.89 -25.09
CA THR A 213 12.97 9.25 -23.88
C THR A 213 14.48 9.14 -24.12
N LYS A 214 14.90 8.88 -25.37
CA LYS A 214 16.32 8.83 -25.70
C LYS A 214 17.00 10.16 -25.39
N GLY A 215 17.97 10.12 -24.50
CA GLY A 215 18.78 11.28 -24.12
C GLY A 215 18.34 12.00 -22.85
N LEU A 216 17.26 11.57 -22.19
CA LEU A 216 16.87 12.09 -20.87
C LEU A 216 17.80 11.57 -19.78
N THR A 217 18.08 12.41 -18.77
CA THR A 217 18.74 11.98 -17.53
C THR A 217 17.79 11.11 -16.69
N LEU A 218 18.33 10.35 -15.73
CA LEU A 218 17.51 9.56 -14.80
C LEU A 218 16.50 10.47 -14.06
N GLN A 219 16.93 11.65 -13.60
CA GLN A 219 16.05 12.64 -13.00
C GLN A 219 14.90 13.03 -13.92
N GLN A 220 15.18 13.41 -15.18
CA GLN A 220 14.16 13.76 -16.15
C GLN A 220 13.21 12.59 -16.46
N THR A 221 13.75 11.36 -16.48
CA THR A 221 12.95 10.15 -16.68
C THR A 221 11.99 9.91 -15.51
N ILE A 222 12.46 10.07 -14.27
CA ILE A 222 11.62 10.00 -13.07
C ILE A 222 10.55 11.09 -13.13
N GLU A 223 10.92 12.33 -13.39
CA GLU A 223 10.01 13.47 -13.44
C GLU A 223 8.97 13.39 -14.55
N ALA A 224 9.29 12.76 -15.66
CA ALA A 224 8.38 12.55 -16.80
C ALA A 224 7.54 11.26 -16.68
N SER A 225 7.79 10.41 -15.67
CA SER A 225 7.13 9.11 -15.55
C SER A 225 5.64 9.25 -15.22
N PRO A 226 4.73 8.61 -15.96
CA PRO A 226 3.32 8.54 -15.62
C PRO A 226 3.04 7.65 -14.41
N ASN A 227 4.01 6.83 -13.98
CA ASN A 227 3.88 5.90 -12.85
C ASN A 227 4.00 6.60 -11.49
N PHE A 228 4.02 7.91 -11.47
CA PHE A 228 4.08 8.68 -10.26
C PHE A 228 2.74 8.67 -9.52
N THR A 229 2.72 8.08 -8.37
CA THR A 229 1.54 8.02 -7.51
C THR A 229 1.27 9.31 -6.75
N ILE A 230 2.26 10.21 -6.69
CA ILE A 230 2.16 11.49 -5.97
C ILE A 230 2.31 12.65 -6.96
N ALA A 231 1.32 13.51 -7.07
CA ALA A 231 1.38 14.70 -7.94
C ALA A 231 2.51 15.64 -7.48
N PRO A 232 3.19 16.33 -8.42
CA PRO A 232 4.17 17.33 -8.03
C PRO A 232 3.50 18.39 -7.16
N PHE A 233 4.10 18.65 -6.01
CA PHE A 233 3.68 19.78 -5.19
C PHE A 233 4.00 21.07 -5.90
N ASP A 234 3.09 22.04 -5.85
CA ASP A 234 3.33 23.43 -6.27
C ASP A 234 4.38 24.15 -5.40
N LYS A 235 5.18 23.40 -4.64
CA LYS A 235 6.08 23.87 -3.57
C LYS A 235 7.56 23.74 -3.88
N GLY A 236 7.92 23.45 -5.13
CA GLY A 236 9.33 23.44 -5.55
C GLY A 236 10.19 22.25 -5.07
N ILE A 237 9.59 21.23 -4.47
CA ILE A 237 10.31 19.98 -4.13
C ILE A 237 10.48 19.15 -5.40
N PRO A 238 11.70 18.72 -5.78
CA PRO A 238 11.89 17.84 -6.90
C PRO A 238 11.08 16.56 -6.74
N ARG A 239 10.39 16.16 -7.79
CA ARG A 239 9.48 15.02 -7.80
C ARG A 239 10.16 13.72 -7.37
N TYR A 240 11.42 13.49 -7.79
CA TYR A 240 12.19 12.31 -7.42
C TYR A 240 12.44 12.20 -5.90
N LYS A 241 12.59 13.33 -5.18
CA LYS A 241 12.75 13.30 -3.71
C LYS A 241 11.52 12.77 -3.02
N ILE A 242 10.34 13.12 -3.51
CA ILE A 242 9.08 12.59 -2.97
C ILE A 242 8.97 11.09 -3.26
N ASP A 243 9.43 10.65 -4.43
CA ASP A 243 9.35 9.25 -4.83
C ASP A 243 10.34 8.36 -4.04
N ILE A 244 11.53 8.87 -3.70
CA ILE A 244 12.45 8.19 -2.78
C ILE A 244 11.76 7.93 -1.43
N LEU A 245 10.97 8.88 -0.90
CA LEU A 245 10.20 8.70 0.35
C LEU A 245 9.17 7.56 0.24
N SER A 246 8.82 7.15 -0.99
CA SER A 246 7.90 6.04 -1.25
C SER A 246 8.60 4.68 -1.29
N LEU A 247 9.92 4.62 -1.17
CA LEU A 247 10.68 3.38 -1.22
C LEU A 247 10.27 2.50 -0.04
N ASP A 248 9.56 1.47 -0.38
CA ASP A 248 9.10 0.31 0.36
C ASP A 248 8.64 0.49 1.82
N ARG A 249 7.65 1.34 1.96
CA ARG A 249 6.79 1.41 3.16
C ARG A 249 5.33 1.14 2.76
N ARG A 250 5.17 0.22 1.80
CA ARG A 250 3.87 -0.02 1.15
C ARG A 250 2.84 -0.56 2.12
N ASP A 251 3.21 -1.56 2.92
CA ASP A 251 2.28 -2.18 3.87
C ASP A 251 1.74 -1.16 4.87
N GLN A 252 2.61 -0.27 5.35
CA GLN A 252 2.21 0.82 6.24
C GLN A 252 1.39 1.88 5.50
N ALA A 253 1.73 2.21 4.25
CA ALA A 253 0.98 3.16 3.44
C ALA A 253 -0.40 2.61 3.06
N ASP A 254 -0.49 1.34 2.71
CA ASP A 254 -1.76 0.65 2.43
C ASP A 254 -2.65 0.59 3.68
N LEU A 255 -2.05 0.29 4.85
CA LEU A 255 -2.78 0.33 6.12
C LEU A 255 -3.29 1.74 6.43
N PHE A 256 -2.48 2.78 6.15
CA PHE A 256 -2.91 4.17 6.31
C PHE A 256 -4.13 4.48 5.45
N GLU A 257 -4.08 4.13 4.16
CA GLU A 257 -5.18 4.33 3.22
C GLU A 257 -6.46 3.68 3.71
N ILE A 258 -6.36 2.42 4.16
CA ILE A 258 -7.49 1.67 4.71
C ILE A 258 -8.10 2.39 5.91
N GLN A 259 -7.26 2.71 6.88
CA GLN A 259 -7.72 3.28 8.13
C GLN A 259 -8.27 4.69 7.92
N PHE A 260 -7.64 5.50 7.06
CA PHE A 260 -8.11 6.83 6.74
C PHE A 260 -9.53 6.83 6.15
N HIS A 261 -9.81 5.90 5.21
CA HIS A 261 -11.11 5.82 4.57
C HIS A 261 -12.20 5.16 5.46
N ASN A 262 -11.81 4.22 6.31
CA ASN A 262 -12.75 3.49 7.17
C ASN A 262 -13.07 4.19 8.50
N GLN A 263 -12.30 5.21 8.88
CA GLN A 263 -12.54 5.92 10.13
C GLN A 263 -13.48 7.11 9.92
N GLU A 264 -14.67 7.05 10.53
CA GLU A 264 -15.64 8.16 10.54
C GLU A 264 -15.29 9.24 11.58
N SER A 265 -14.36 8.93 12.51
CA SER A 265 -13.98 9.84 13.59
C SER A 265 -13.48 11.19 13.06
N SER A 266 -13.93 12.28 13.69
CA SER A 266 -13.43 13.63 13.43
C SER A 266 -11.97 13.82 13.84
N VAL A 267 -11.41 12.92 14.67
CA VAL A 267 -10.00 12.93 15.08
C VAL A 267 -9.42 11.55 14.86
N GLN A 268 -8.30 11.49 14.15
CA GLN A 268 -7.58 10.25 13.85
C GLN A 268 -6.12 10.39 14.28
N HIS A 269 -5.55 9.32 14.86
CA HIS A 269 -4.19 9.28 15.37
C HIS A 269 -3.41 8.16 14.70
N TYR A 270 -2.21 8.46 14.19
CA TYR A 270 -1.35 7.53 13.47
C TYR A 270 0.02 7.47 14.13
N PHE A 271 0.47 6.29 14.53
CA PHE A 271 1.72 6.08 15.25
C PHE A 271 2.73 5.34 14.37
N ILE A 272 3.85 6.01 14.09
CA ILE A 272 4.99 5.52 13.34
C ILE A 272 6.12 5.30 14.35
N HIS A 273 6.70 4.11 14.39
CA HIS A 273 7.85 3.85 15.25
C HIS A 273 8.99 3.18 14.47
N ALA A 274 10.21 3.62 14.70
CA ALA A 274 11.42 3.14 14.05
C ALA A 274 12.67 3.68 14.72
N ASP A 275 13.83 3.10 14.38
CA ASP A 275 15.10 3.80 14.61
C ASP A 275 15.28 4.97 13.62
N ASN A 276 16.15 5.91 13.98
CA ASN A 276 16.41 7.11 13.20
C ASN A 276 17.01 6.82 11.81
N LEU A 277 17.68 5.67 11.64
CA LEU A 277 18.28 5.26 10.37
C LEU A 277 17.23 4.79 9.35
N GLN A 278 16.01 4.46 9.80
CA GLN A 278 14.88 4.13 8.94
C GLN A 278 14.09 5.34 8.46
N LEU A 279 14.52 6.56 8.79
CA LEU A 279 13.93 7.83 8.39
C LEU A 279 12.41 7.92 8.64
N PRO A 280 11.93 7.73 9.88
CA PRO A 280 10.51 7.77 10.16
C PRO A 280 9.87 9.14 9.86
N ASN A 281 10.64 10.24 9.92
CA ASN A 281 10.19 11.56 9.52
C ASN A 281 9.81 11.60 8.03
N SER A 282 10.64 11.02 7.18
CA SER A 282 10.42 10.93 5.73
C SER A 282 9.15 10.14 5.42
N PHE A 283 8.89 9.06 6.16
CA PHE A 283 7.65 8.32 6.03
C PHE A 283 6.44 9.16 6.49
N GLY A 284 6.54 9.90 7.59
CA GLY A 284 5.50 10.84 8.02
C GLY A 284 5.17 11.89 6.96
N TYR A 285 6.19 12.48 6.31
CA TYR A 285 5.99 13.40 5.19
C TYR A 285 5.25 12.74 4.03
N ARG A 286 5.63 11.52 3.68
CA ARG A 286 4.95 10.77 2.62
C ARG A 286 3.47 10.61 2.90
N LEU A 287 3.09 10.22 4.12
CA LEU A 287 1.68 10.02 4.48
C LEU A 287 0.88 11.33 4.34
N VAL A 288 1.43 12.44 4.83
CA VAL A 288 0.78 13.77 4.70
C VAL A 288 0.65 14.16 3.24
N PHE A 289 1.68 13.95 2.42
CA PHE A 289 1.64 14.28 0.99
C PHE A 289 0.66 13.40 0.21
N GLN A 290 0.61 12.12 0.49
CA GLN A 290 -0.35 11.19 -0.10
C GLN A 290 -1.79 11.61 0.24
N LEU A 291 -2.01 12.00 1.50
CA LEU A 291 -3.29 12.48 1.97
C LEU A 291 -3.70 13.79 1.27
N GLU A 292 -2.81 14.78 1.18
CA GLU A 292 -3.09 16.04 0.47
C GLU A 292 -3.52 15.78 -0.98
N LEU A 293 -2.89 14.82 -1.65
CA LEU A 293 -3.24 14.42 -3.00
C LEU A 293 -4.65 13.80 -3.09
N TRP A 294 -4.99 12.89 -2.17
CA TRP A 294 -6.32 12.27 -2.13
C TRP A 294 -7.40 13.31 -1.88
N LEU A 295 -7.18 14.17 -0.89
CA LEU A 295 -8.11 15.23 -0.54
C LEU A 295 -8.33 16.23 -1.69
N LYS A 296 -7.27 16.62 -2.39
CA LYS A 296 -7.35 17.47 -3.57
C LYS A 296 -8.21 16.85 -4.68
N LYS A 297 -8.09 15.52 -4.92
CA LYS A 297 -8.95 14.80 -5.88
C LYS A 297 -10.43 14.81 -5.47
N LEU A 298 -10.71 14.85 -4.18
CA LEU A 298 -12.06 14.93 -3.61
C LEU A 298 -12.58 16.38 -3.47
N GLY A 299 -11.83 17.37 -3.94
CA GLY A 299 -12.18 18.79 -3.77
C GLY A 299 -12.10 19.28 -2.32
N LYS A 300 -11.35 18.57 -1.46
CA LYS A 300 -11.15 18.87 -0.04
C LYS A 300 -9.84 19.60 0.20
N THR A 301 -9.80 20.40 1.25
CA THR A 301 -8.66 21.22 1.65
C THR A 301 -8.02 20.70 2.93
N MET A 302 -6.69 20.80 3.03
CA MET A 302 -5.93 20.42 4.22
C MET A 302 -4.96 21.53 4.63
N HIS A 303 -4.87 21.76 5.93
CA HIS A 303 -3.87 22.64 6.54
C HIS A 303 -2.82 21.83 7.29
N TYR A 304 -1.57 22.22 7.12
CA TYR A 304 -0.44 21.84 7.97
C TYR A 304 0.60 22.96 7.99
N ILE A 305 1.38 23.02 9.08
CA ILE A 305 2.45 24.01 9.16
C ILE A 305 3.62 23.53 8.30
N ALA A 306 3.99 24.33 7.29
CA ALA A 306 5.16 24.07 6.46
C ALA A 306 6.43 24.62 7.14
N GLN A 307 7.53 23.88 7.03
CA GLN A 307 8.87 24.30 7.42
C GLN A 307 9.61 24.89 6.20
N ASN A 308 10.70 25.60 6.39
CA ASN A 308 11.64 25.99 5.34
C ASN A 308 12.00 24.76 4.51
N ASN A 309 11.95 24.85 3.18
CA ASN A 309 12.07 23.76 2.19
C ASN A 309 10.77 22.95 1.94
N HIS A 310 9.60 23.52 2.29
CA HIS A 310 8.29 22.96 1.95
C HIS A 310 7.89 21.64 2.62
N PHE A 311 8.68 21.12 3.56
CA PHE A 311 8.30 19.96 4.37
C PHE A 311 7.35 20.35 5.50
N VAL A 312 6.56 19.38 5.97
CA VAL A 312 5.69 19.57 7.14
C VAL A 312 6.55 19.83 8.37
N LYS A 313 6.23 20.87 9.14
CA LYS A 313 6.93 21.13 10.42
C LYS A 313 6.63 20.00 11.40
N ILE A 314 7.68 19.35 11.89
CA ILE A 314 7.59 18.36 12.96
C ILE A 314 7.75 19.06 14.31
N LYS A 315 6.78 18.85 15.20
CA LYS A 315 6.84 19.39 16.56
C LYS A 315 7.43 18.33 17.50
N ASN A 316 8.60 18.60 18.06
CA ASN A 316 9.18 17.74 19.09
C ASN A 316 8.32 17.80 20.37
N TRP A 317 7.93 16.64 20.85
CA TRP A 317 7.14 16.48 22.07
C TRP A 317 8.05 15.98 23.18
N LYS A 318 8.27 16.82 24.19
CA LYS A 318 9.10 16.49 25.35
C LYS A 318 8.21 16.30 26.56
N PHE A 319 8.31 15.14 27.16
CA PHE A 319 7.57 14.80 28.36
C PHE A 319 8.33 15.30 29.62
N SER A 320 7.56 15.84 30.56
CA SER A 320 8.04 16.11 31.92
C SER A 320 7.56 14.97 32.83
N SER A 321 8.30 14.70 33.91
CA SER A 321 7.83 13.85 34.99
C SER A 321 6.59 14.43 35.71
N ASP A 322 6.33 15.73 35.56
CA ASP A 322 5.09 16.39 35.96
C ASP A 322 4.10 16.40 34.78
N ILE A 323 3.02 15.67 34.92
CA ILE A 323 1.95 15.54 33.92
C ILE A 323 1.36 16.91 33.57
N GLY A 324 1.10 17.76 34.57
CA GLY A 324 0.51 19.08 34.38
C GLY A 324 1.40 20.01 33.55
N ILE A 325 2.75 19.89 33.67
CA ILE A 325 3.69 20.64 32.82
C ILE A 325 3.58 20.17 31.38
N SER A 326 3.54 18.85 31.15
CA SER A 326 3.41 18.29 29.81
C SER A 326 2.08 18.69 29.16
N GLN A 327 0.99 18.62 29.89
CA GLN A 327 -0.34 19.04 29.43
C GLN A 327 -0.36 20.53 29.06
N ARG A 328 0.20 21.41 29.88
CA ARG A 328 0.32 22.85 29.56
C ARG A 328 1.11 23.12 28.29
N ARG A 329 2.24 22.40 28.07
CA ARG A 329 3.04 22.55 26.84
C ARG A 329 2.27 22.13 25.59
N ILE A 330 1.46 21.09 25.69
CA ILE A 330 0.60 20.63 24.59
C ILE A 330 -0.48 21.67 24.31
N LYS A 331 -1.20 22.14 25.32
CA LYS A 331 -2.20 23.19 25.20
C LYS A 331 -1.63 24.45 24.57
N ALA A 332 -0.48 24.94 25.04
CA ALA A 332 0.20 26.10 24.51
C ALA A 332 0.56 25.96 23.01
N TYR A 333 0.90 24.75 22.54
CA TYR A 333 1.09 24.51 21.10
C TYR A 333 -0.20 24.68 20.31
N PHE A 334 -1.33 24.20 20.84
CA PHE A 334 -2.63 24.37 20.16
C PHE A 334 -3.14 25.80 20.24
N GLU A 335 -2.83 26.53 21.32
CA GLU A 335 -3.07 27.97 21.43
C GLU A 335 -2.32 28.72 20.33
N GLU A 336 -1.03 28.41 20.13
CA GLU A 336 -0.23 28.97 19.01
C GLU A 336 -0.83 28.58 17.64
N LEU A 337 -1.19 27.31 17.46
CA LEU A 337 -1.71 26.80 16.18
C LEU A 337 -3.02 27.45 15.77
N PHE A 338 -3.93 27.68 16.73
CA PHE A 338 -5.25 28.26 16.48
C PHE A 338 -5.34 29.76 16.78
N GLU A 339 -4.22 30.38 17.15
CA GLU A 339 -4.17 31.81 17.52
C GLU A 339 -5.14 32.18 18.66
N LEU A 340 -5.21 31.32 19.69
CA LEU A 340 -6.12 31.43 20.82
C LEU A 340 -5.39 31.78 22.10
N VAL A 341 -6.14 32.35 23.07
CA VAL A 341 -5.61 32.72 24.39
C VAL A 341 -5.56 31.52 25.33
N ALA A 342 -6.49 30.57 25.19
CA ALA A 342 -6.54 29.34 25.96
C ALA A 342 -7.26 28.23 25.19
N VAL A 343 -6.70 27.01 25.22
CA VAL A 343 -7.31 25.80 24.63
C VAL A 343 -7.19 24.67 25.65
N ASP A 344 -8.29 24.32 26.29
CA ASP A 344 -8.33 23.20 27.23
C ASP A 344 -8.60 21.86 26.56
N SER A 345 -9.31 21.86 25.42
CA SER A 345 -9.59 20.68 24.60
C SER A 345 -9.93 21.05 23.15
N LEU A 346 -9.87 20.11 22.22
CA LEU A 346 -10.31 20.33 20.85
C LEU A 346 -11.83 20.60 20.77
N SER A 347 -12.62 20.16 21.74
CA SER A 347 -14.07 20.40 21.76
C SER A 347 -14.43 21.89 22.01
N GLU A 348 -13.50 22.70 22.49
CA GLU A 348 -13.71 24.13 22.71
C GLU A 348 -13.49 24.97 21.44
N LEU A 349 -12.89 24.38 20.40
CA LEU A 349 -12.76 25.06 19.13
C LEU A 349 -14.13 25.34 18.54
N LYS A 350 -14.29 26.53 17.99
CA LYS A 350 -15.53 26.98 17.35
C LYS A 350 -15.38 26.99 15.85
N THR A 351 -16.50 26.80 15.15
CA THR A 351 -16.53 26.78 13.68
C THR A 351 -16.13 28.10 13.05
N GLU A 352 -16.20 29.21 13.79
CA GLU A 352 -15.79 30.53 13.32
C GLU A 352 -14.27 30.76 13.30
N TYR A 353 -13.48 29.91 13.94
CA TYR A 353 -12.01 30.05 13.89
C TYR A 353 -11.47 29.89 12.48
N PRO A 354 -10.49 30.75 12.05
CA PRO A 354 -10.06 30.83 10.67
C PRO A 354 -9.63 29.48 10.07
N LEU A 355 -8.89 28.66 10.80
CA LEU A 355 -8.44 27.34 10.32
C LEU A 355 -9.60 26.37 10.20
N ILE A 356 -10.50 26.31 11.20
CA ILE A 356 -11.68 25.45 11.19
C ILE A 356 -12.63 25.83 10.05
N LYS A 357 -12.79 27.14 9.80
CA LYS A 357 -13.66 27.63 8.73
C LYS A 357 -13.09 27.40 7.34
N LYS A 358 -11.77 27.44 7.21
CA LYS A 358 -11.07 27.42 5.91
C LYS A 358 -10.73 26.04 5.40
N TYR A 359 -10.48 25.08 6.28
CA TYR A 359 -9.95 23.78 5.91
C TYR A 359 -10.85 22.62 6.36
N ASP A 360 -11.03 21.64 5.46
CA ASP A 360 -11.74 20.40 5.78
C ASP A 360 -10.91 19.49 6.71
N TYR A 361 -9.57 19.58 6.63
CA TYR A 361 -8.64 18.79 7.41
C TYR A 361 -7.51 19.63 7.98
N ILE A 362 -7.11 19.32 9.22
CA ILE A 362 -5.94 19.90 9.88
C ILE A 362 -5.02 18.77 10.30
N SER A 363 -3.77 18.82 9.84
CA SER A 363 -2.77 17.77 10.11
C SER A 363 -1.58 18.31 10.87
N THR A 364 -1.07 17.53 11.83
CA THR A 364 0.13 17.84 12.61
C THR A 364 0.98 16.59 12.80
N ILE A 365 2.31 16.75 12.69
CA ILE A 365 3.27 15.69 13.00
C ILE A 365 3.98 16.01 14.31
N PHE A 366 3.88 15.10 15.26
CA PHE A 366 4.61 15.14 16.52
C PHE A 366 5.74 14.11 16.49
N LYS A 367 6.89 14.47 17.07
CA LYS A 367 8.03 13.58 17.24
C LYS A 367 8.32 13.38 18.72
N ILE A 368 8.51 12.14 19.09
CA ILE A 368 8.86 11.70 20.43
C ILE A 368 10.15 10.89 20.33
N HIS A 369 11.17 11.30 21.01
CA HIS A 369 12.41 10.53 21.14
C HIS A 369 12.25 9.47 22.22
N GLN A 370 12.57 8.21 21.89
CA GLN A 370 12.38 7.09 22.83
C GLN A 370 13.23 7.21 24.09
N GLU A 371 14.41 7.79 23.97
CA GLU A 371 15.31 8.07 25.09
C GLU A 371 14.75 9.12 26.07
N GLU A 372 13.85 9.99 25.60
CA GLU A 372 13.13 10.95 26.44
C GLU A 372 11.85 10.36 27.07
N TRP A 373 11.52 9.10 26.78
CA TRP A 373 10.36 8.43 27.31
C TRP A 373 10.52 8.18 28.82
N ASN A 374 9.58 8.65 29.61
CA ASN A 374 9.55 8.50 31.06
C ASN A 374 8.25 7.83 31.54
N GLU A 375 8.10 7.67 32.83
CA GLU A 375 6.96 7.00 33.47
C GLU A 375 5.60 7.64 33.18
N THR A 376 5.55 8.95 32.91
CA THR A 376 4.31 9.69 32.62
C THR A 376 3.96 9.73 31.15
N SER A 377 4.89 9.36 30.25
CA SER A 377 4.74 9.55 28.79
C SER A 377 3.52 8.84 28.22
N GLY A 378 3.30 7.59 28.63
CA GLY A 378 2.14 6.79 28.22
C GLY A 378 0.80 7.38 28.69
N GLU A 379 0.77 7.89 29.92
CA GLU A 379 -0.41 8.52 30.50
C GLU A 379 -0.75 9.82 29.78
N ILE A 380 0.26 10.63 29.46
CA ILE A 380 0.07 11.89 28.72
C ILE A 380 -0.45 11.64 27.30
N LEU A 381 0.07 10.62 26.60
CA LEU A 381 -0.47 10.24 25.30
C LEU A 381 -1.92 9.80 25.37
N LYS A 382 -2.27 8.97 26.34
CA LYS A 382 -3.66 8.51 26.56
C LYS A 382 -4.57 9.67 26.92
N TRP A 383 -4.14 10.59 27.78
CA TRP A 383 -4.86 11.82 28.08
C TRP A 383 -5.10 12.66 26.83
N PHE A 384 -4.07 12.85 26.00
CA PHE A 384 -4.20 13.60 24.76
C PHE A 384 -5.27 12.99 23.85
N ILE A 385 -5.24 11.67 23.65
CA ILE A 385 -6.17 10.95 22.77
C ILE A 385 -7.61 10.97 23.33
N ASN A 386 -7.77 10.65 24.60
CA ASN A 386 -9.09 10.35 25.18
C ASN A 386 -9.78 11.58 25.78
N GLU A 387 -9.03 12.58 26.20
CA GLU A 387 -9.56 13.77 26.88
C GLU A 387 -9.37 15.02 26.04
N PHE A 388 -8.12 15.40 25.73
CA PHE A 388 -7.85 16.63 24.97
C PHE A 388 -8.46 16.57 23.55
N CYS A 389 -8.31 15.46 22.85
CA CYS A 389 -8.83 15.27 21.50
C CYS A 389 -10.29 14.80 21.44
N LYS A 390 -10.96 14.67 22.60
CA LYS A 390 -12.37 14.27 22.63
C LYS A 390 -13.24 15.40 22.08
N ILE A 391 -13.86 15.17 20.91
CA ILE A 391 -14.80 16.11 20.30
C ILE A 391 -16.21 15.72 20.71
N THR A 392 -16.93 16.65 21.33
CA THR A 392 -18.33 16.50 21.75
C THR A 392 -19.29 17.18 20.78
N ASN A 393 -18.79 18.07 19.94
CA ASN A 393 -19.56 18.81 18.95
C ASN A 393 -19.26 18.28 17.54
N GLU A 394 -20.23 18.33 16.62
CA GLU A 394 -20.01 17.98 15.22
C GLU A 394 -19.26 19.11 14.51
N TYR A 395 -17.98 18.88 14.20
CA TYR A 395 -17.20 19.72 13.31
C TYR A 395 -17.17 19.14 11.90
N SER A 396 -17.25 20.01 10.90
CA SER A 396 -16.95 19.62 9.51
C SER A 396 -15.46 19.33 9.28
N THR A 397 -14.59 19.96 10.09
CA THR A 397 -13.13 19.81 10.00
C THR A 397 -12.68 18.57 10.76
N LYS A 398 -11.85 17.76 10.09
CA LYS A 398 -11.23 16.56 10.69
C LYS A 398 -9.78 16.86 11.09
N PHE A 399 -9.36 16.26 12.21
CA PHE A 399 -8.00 16.42 12.74
C PHE A 399 -7.21 15.11 12.59
N LEU A 400 -5.99 15.23 12.06
CA LEU A 400 -5.12 14.11 11.76
C LEU A 400 -3.78 14.31 12.49
N PHE A 401 -3.51 13.48 13.48
CA PHE A 401 -2.30 13.56 14.28
C PHE A 401 -1.38 12.39 13.98
N PHE A 402 -0.18 12.70 13.49
CA PHE A 402 0.87 11.72 13.24
C PHE A 402 1.89 11.80 14.37
N PHE A 403 2.16 10.69 15.01
CA PHE A 403 3.17 10.55 16.05
C PHE A 403 4.33 9.72 15.53
N ILE A 404 5.52 10.28 15.55
CA ILE A 404 6.78 9.61 15.21
C ILE A 404 7.49 9.30 16.51
N ILE A 405 7.58 8.02 16.87
CA ILE A 405 8.32 7.54 18.04
C ILE A 405 9.65 7.02 17.52
N GLU A 406 10.69 7.85 17.65
CA GLU A 406 12.01 7.61 17.07
C GLU A 406 13.00 7.14 18.14
N LYS A 407 13.71 6.05 17.80
CA LYS A 407 14.84 5.55 18.58
C LYS A 407 16.14 6.00 17.93
N HIS A 408 17.06 6.60 18.70
CA HIS A 408 18.41 6.82 18.25
C HIS A 408 19.26 5.56 18.45
N VAL A 409 19.96 5.12 17.41
CA VAL A 409 20.78 3.90 17.45
C VAL A 409 21.92 4.04 18.46
N GLU A 410 22.48 5.24 18.58
CA GLU A 410 23.60 5.53 19.51
C GLU A 410 23.12 5.66 20.96
N GLU A 411 21.87 6.00 21.19
CA GLU A 411 21.27 6.24 22.51
C GLU A 411 20.07 5.30 22.73
N ALA A 412 20.34 3.99 22.68
CA ALA A 412 19.26 3.00 22.79
C ALA A 412 18.53 3.13 24.12
N PRO A 413 17.18 3.18 24.13
CA PRO A 413 16.39 3.23 25.34
C PRO A 413 16.66 1.99 26.20
N SER A 414 16.52 2.13 27.52
CA SER A 414 16.61 0.98 28.41
C SER A 414 15.53 -0.06 28.08
N GLN A 415 15.77 -1.32 28.45
CA GLN A 415 14.77 -2.38 28.23
C GLN A 415 13.43 -2.06 28.91
N THR A 416 13.44 -1.39 30.05
CA THR A 416 12.25 -0.93 30.75
C THR A 416 11.48 0.11 29.93
N GLN A 417 12.17 1.09 29.38
CA GLN A 417 11.55 2.10 28.50
C GLN A 417 10.96 1.46 27.23
N GLN A 418 11.69 0.55 26.58
CA GLN A 418 11.19 -0.15 25.40
C GLN A 418 9.93 -0.97 25.71
N THR A 419 9.89 -1.64 26.87
CA THR A 419 8.71 -2.38 27.33
C THR A 419 7.52 -1.45 27.55
N ALA A 420 7.73 -0.32 28.21
CA ALA A 420 6.69 0.69 28.47
C ALA A 420 6.15 1.31 27.16
N ILE A 421 7.02 1.61 26.21
CA ILE A 421 6.62 2.10 24.87
C ILE A 421 5.74 1.06 24.16
N ASN A 422 6.19 -0.19 24.07
CA ASN A 422 5.48 -1.26 23.38
C ASN A 422 4.11 -1.54 24.04
N GLN A 423 4.05 -1.56 25.37
CA GLN A 423 2.80 -1.69 26.09
C GLN A 423 1.85 -0.54 25.78
N THR A 424 2.32 0.71 25.83
CA THR A 424 1.52 1.90 25.52
C THR A 424 0.99 1.85 24.08
N LEU A 425 1.83 1.49 23.10
CA LEU A 425 1.42 1.37 21.72
C LEU A 425 0.38 0.25 21.51
N THR A 426 0.53 -0.86 22.20
CA THR A 426 -0.44 -1.96 22.16
C THR A 426 -1.80 -1.50 22.68
N GLU A 427 -1.83 -0.81 23.82
CA GLU A 427 -3.06 -0.30 24.42
C GLU A 427 -3.72 0.76 23.52
N ILE A 428 -2.93 1.70 22.97
CA ILE A 428 -3.42 2.72 22.03
C ILE A 428 -3.96 2.08 20.75
N GLY A 429 -3.33 1.03 20.24
CA GLY A 429 -3.75 0.32 19.03
C GLY A 429 -5.14 -0.35 19.16
N THR A 430 -5.68 -0.49 20.37
CA THR A 430 -7.06 -0.99 20.58
C THR A 430 -8.14 0.09 20.43
N LEU A 431 -7.74 1.38 20.38
CA LEU A 431 -8.67 2.51 20.27
C LEU A 431 -9.11 2.70 18.82
N LYS A 432 -10.43 2.89 18.60
CA LYS A 432 -11.03 2.98 17.25
C LYS A 432 -10.46 4.07 16.35
N ASN A 433 -10.00 5.17 16.93
CA ASN A 433 -9.46 6.32 16.21
C ASN A 433 -7.92 6.35 16.16
N CYS A 434 -7.27 5.26 16.51
CA CYS A 434 -5.83 5.12 16.55
C CYS A 434 -5.36 4.01 15.62
N THR A 435 -4.28 4.27 14.87
CA THR A 435 -3.59 3.29 14.04
C THR A 435 -2.13 3.25 14.44
N VAL A 436 -1.66 2.11 14.90
CA VAL A 436 -0.25 1.86 15.17
C VAL A 436 0.32 1.05 14.01
N PHE A 437 1.27 1.64 13.27
CA PHE A 437 1.94 0.94 12.18
C PHE A 437 2.93 -0.09 12.71
N SER A 438 3.18 -1.15 11.93
CA SER A 438 4.33 -2.01 12.19
C SER A 438 5.63 -1.21 12.11
N GLU A 439 6.62 -1.59 12.91
CA GLU A 439 7.93 -0.95 12.95
C GLU A 439 8.56 -0.87 11.55
N LEU A 440 9.10 0.31 11.20
CA LEU A 440 9.80 0.48 9.93
C LEU A 440 11.13 -0.29 9.99
N LYS A 441 11.30 -1.23 9.10
CA LYS A 441 12.48 -2.11 9.05
C LYS A 441 13.49 -1.66 7.98
N PRO A 442 14.74 -2.14 8.04
CA PRO A 442 15.72 -1.94 6.98
C PRO A 442 15.23 -2.33 5.60
N VAL A 443 15.67 -1.60 4.59
CA VAL A 443 15.26 -1.77 3.18
C VAL A 443 16.02 -2.94 2.56
N LYS A 444 15.29 -3.88 1.95
CA LYS A 444 15.88 -5.03 1.28
C LYS A 444 16.28 -4.72 -0.16
N LYS A 445 17.32 -5.37 -0.67
CA LYS A 445 17.79 -5.27 -2.06
C LYS A 445 16.66 -5.35 -3.09
N LEU A 446 15.71 -6.26 -2.88
CA LEU A 446 14.59 -6.45 -3.78
C LEU A 446 13.69 -5.22 -3.89
N GLN A 447 13.57 -4.48 -2.81
CA GLN A 447 12.75 -3.27 -2.74
C GLN A 447 13.36 -2.14 -3.58
N ILE A 448 14.68 -1.99 -3.51
CA ILE A 448 15.43 -1.03 -4.34
C ILE A 448 15.36 -1.42 -5.82
N LEU A 449 15.52 -2.71 -6.14
CA LEU A 449 15.35 -3.23 -7.49
C LEU A 449 13.97 -2.90 -8.06
N ARG A 450 12.91 -3.08 -7.25
CA ARG A 450 11.53 -2.74 -7.61
C ARG A 450 11.35 -1.25 -7.87
N TRP A 451 11.94 -0.42 -7.02
CA TRP A 451 11.84 1.02 -7.14
C TRP A 451 12.47 1.51 -8.45
N PHE A 452 13.73 1.13 -8.74
CA PHE A 452 14.36 1.45 -10.03
C PHE A 452 13.59 0.90 -11.22
N GLY A 453 12.93 -0.25 -11.04
CA GLY A 453 12.10 -0.88 -12.07
C GLY A 453 10.95 0.01 -12.56
N ASN A 454 10.52 1.00 -11.79
CA ASN A 454 9.50 1.94 -12.22
C ASN A 454 10.02 2.96 -13.26
N PHE A 455 11.32 3.20 -13.32
CA PHE A 455 11.91 4.30 -14.08
C PHE A 455 12.93 3.84 -15.13
N VAL A 456 13.67 2.77 -14.88
CA VAL A 456 14.78 2.29 -15.70
C VAL A 456 14.35 1.05 -16.48
N GLN A 457 14.52 1.07 -17.81
CA GLN A 457 14.08 -0.03 -18.69
C GLN A 457 15.06 -1.20 -18.72
N LYS A 458 16.38 -0.94 -18.65
CA LYS A 458 17.40 -1.98 -18.79
C LYS A 458 17.70 -2.63 -17.43
N GLU A 459 17.41 -3.92 -17.32
CA GLU A 459 17.66 -4.70 -16.10
C GLU A 459 19.16 -4.68 -15.70
N SER A 460 20.09 -4.69 -16.67
CA SER A 460 21.52 -4.59 -16.41
C SER A 460 21.92 -3.26 -15.75
N GLU A 461 21.29 -2.16 -16.13
CA GLU A 461 21.50 -0.85 -15.52
C GLU A 461 20.95 -0.79 -14.11
N ILE A 462 19.74 -1.35 -13.91
CA ILE A 462 19.15 -1.47 -12.55
C ILE A 462 20.07 -2.28 -11.65
N LYS A 463 20.52 -3.46 -12.09
CA LYS A 463 21.41 -4.31 -11.30
C LYS A 463 22.72 -3.59 -10.95
N ARG A 464 23.30 -2.83 -11.89
CA ARG A 464 24.51 -2.05 -11.65
C ARG A 464 24.30 -0.94 -10.60
N MET A 465 23.20 -0.17 -10.70
CA MET A 465 22.88 0.88 -9.76
C MET A 465 22.61 0.32 -8.36
N VAL A 466 21.86 -0.76 -8.27
CA VAL A 466 21.60 -1.43 -6.98
C VAL A 466 22.88 -2.03 -6.42
N GLN A 467 23.76 -2.61 -7.25
CA GLN A 467 25.06 -3.11 -6.79
C GLN A 467 25.92 -1.96 -6.26
N HIS A 468 25.95 -0.80 -6.92
CA HIS A 468 26.65 0.38 -6.42
C HIS A 468 26.16 0.83 -5.04
N ILE A 469 24.84 0.82 -4.79
CA ILE A 469 24.27 1.12 -3.45
C ILE A 469 24.73 0.09 -2.42
N ILE A 470 24.75 -1.19 -2.80
CA ILE A 470 25.18 -2.28 -1.93
C ILE A 470 26.66 -2.18 -1.60
N ASP A 471 27.52 -1.96 -2.60
CA ASP A 471 28.98 -1.91 -2.43
C ASP A 471 29.42 -0.73 -1.54
N ASN A 472 28.65 0.34 -1.51
CA ASN A 472 28.88 1.48 -0.64
C ASN A 472 28.23 1.34 0.75
N ASN A 473 27.51 0.23 1.01
CA ASN A 473 26.89 -0.03 2.30
C ASN A 473 27.88 -0.75 3.24
N SER A 474 28.11 -0.19 4.42
CA SER A 474 29.00 -0.78 5.44
C SER A 474 28.30 -1.81 6.34
N GLY A 475 26.99 -2.06 6.14
CA GLY A 475 26.19 -2.94 7.00
C GLY A 475 25.93 -4.32 6.41
N ASP A 476 25.28 -5.18 7.19
CA ASP A 476 24.86 -6.52 6.79
C ASP A 476 23.72 -6.45 5.76
N ILE A 477 24.04 -6.85 4.54
CA ILE A 477 23.14 -6.79 3.38
C ILE A 477 22.01 -7.82 3.49
N GLU A 478 22.22 -8.92 4.20
CA GLU A 478 21.20 -9.98 4.35
C GLU A 478 20.03 -9.50 5.22
N ASN A 479 20.29 -8.72 6.24
CA ASN A 479 19.28 -8.14 7.13
C ASN A 479 18.62 -6.86 6.57
N GLY A 480 19.15 -6.32 5.47
CA GLY A 480 18.68 -5.10 4.83
C GLY A 480 19.57 -3.89 5.11
N MET A 481 19.33 -2.81 4.36
CA MET A 481 20.11 -1.57 4.43
C MET A 481 19.29 -0.47 5.13
N ASN A 482 19.99 0.39 5.87
CA ASN A 482 19.34 1.53 6.48
C ASN A 482 18.78 2.48 5.43
N MET A 483 17.55 2.94 5.64
CA MET A 483 16.88 3.82 4.68
C MET A 483 17.63 5.14 4.46
N SER A 484 18.28 5.68 5.50
CA SER A 484 19.11 6.87 5.41
C SER A 484 20.25 6.72 4.41
N HIS A 485 20.92 5.57 4.42
CA HIS A 485 21.97 5.26 3.45
C HIS A 485 21.38 5.10 2.04
N VAL A 486 20.29 4.36 1.90
CA VAL A 486 19.62 4.14 0.60
C VAL A 486 19.15 5.47 0.01
N GLU A 487 18.56 6.37 0.80
CA GLU A 487 18.14 7.71 0.35
C GLU A 487 19.33 8.54 -0.13
N GLU A 488 20.42 8.55 0.60
CA GLU A 488 21.66 9.26 0.23
C GLU A 488 22.21 8.74 -1.10
N GLN A 489 22.35 7.43 -1.23
CA GLN A 489 22.90 6.83 -2.45
C GLN A 489 21.97 7.04 -3.66
N LEU A 490 20.65 6.93 -3.49
CA LEU A 490 19.69 7.22 -4.54
C LEU A 490 19.74 8.69 -4.97
N SER A 491 19.80 9.62 -4.01
CA SER A 491 19.95 11.04 -4.31
C SER A 491 21.26 11.33 -5.07
N ASN A 492 22.35 10.71 -4.66
CA ASN A 492 23.65 10.82 -5.33
C ASN A 492 23.59 10.29 -6.78
N ILE A 493 22.96 9.13 -6.99
CA ILE A 493 22.79 8.55 -8.33
C ILE A 493 21.95 9.46 -9.23
N ILE A 494 20.87 10.02 -8.68
CA ILE A 494 19.94 10.85 -9.45
C ILE A 494 20.54 12.24 -9.75
N GLU A 495 21.17 12.89 -8.76
CA GLU A 495 21.63 14.27 -8.85
C GLU A 495 23.01 14.39 -9.52
N LYS A 496 23.94 13.47 -9.24
CA LYS A 496 25.33 13.58 -9.68
C LYS A 496 25.63 12.90 -11.01
N GLU A 497 24.86 11.89 -11.37
CA GLU A 497 25.12 11.14 -12.59
C GLU A 497 24.35 11.72 -13.80
N THR A 498 24.70 12.93 -14.21
CA THR A 498 24.35 13.48 -15.53
C THR A 498 24.82 12.60 -16.71
N LYS A 499 25.59 11.52 -16.44
CA LYS A 499 26.12 10.56 -17.41
C LYS A 499 25.18 9.40 -17.75
N TYR A 500 24.16 9.12 -16.95
CA TYR A 500 23.18 8.10 -17.30
C TYR A 500 22.13 8.67 -18.25
N LYS A 501 22.52 8.85 -19.48
CA LYS A 501 21.54 8.95 -20.57
C LYS A 501 20.90 7.58 -20.69
N VAL A 502 19.61 7.50 -20.49
CA VAL A 502 18.81 6.32 -20.81
C VAL A 502 18.93 6.15 -22.32
N LYS A 503 19.72 5.16 -22.76
CA LYS A 503 19.88 4.81 -24.15
C LYS A 503 18.73 3.94 -24.61
#